data_61057fb0762a016e220fc0a8241b5aa1
#
_entry.id   61057fb0762a016e220fc0a8241b5aa1
#
_cell.length_a   1.000
_cell.length_b   1.000
_cell.length_c   1.000
_cell.angle_alpha   90.00
_cell.angle_beta   90.00
_cell.angle_gamma   90.00
#
_symmetry.space_group_name_H-M   'P 1'
#
loop_
_entity.id
_entity.type
_entity.pdbx_description
1 polymer ?
#
loop_
_entity_poly.entity_id
_entity_poly.type
_entity_poly.pdbx_seq_one_letter_code
_entity_poly.pdbx_strand_id
1 'polypeptide(L)'
;MADQQSIIALNIGSQRISMGVLAPTKKGLILKKYAATSILADPATEAARIPQVKLAIKELAKGLKVDKQKAAYALSGQSVFVRFVKLPPIEEDMDDLVRFEAQQNVPFPLDEVVWDWQKLKTDGIEQEVVLVAIKADSLNDLNSVVADTGLGTRLVDSAPTALYNSFRYNYPGLEECVLLLDIGAKTSNLIYADGTKFFTRSVSIGGANITSAIAKEYNVSFAEAENSKLSSGLVTLGGSHADQLDDATAALGTVVRNALARLTAEIQRTNTLFRSQQGGNAPQKVLLAGGTANLPYLREFLEEKLNLPVETFNP
;
A
#
# COMPACT_ATOMS: atom_id res chain seq x y z
N MET A 1 31.58 4.61 20.27
CA MET A 1 30.55 5.00 19.32
C MET A 1 29.43 4.00 19.47
N ALA A 2 28.25 4.43 19.92
CA ALA A 2 27.11 3.52 20.03
C ALA A 2 26.84 2.94 18.64
N ASP A 3 26.88 1.64 18.52
CA ASP A 3 26.56 0.89 17.30
C ASP A 3 25.12 1.27 16.91
N GLN A 4 24.97 2.12 15.91
CA GLN A 4 23.66 2.55 15.46
C GLN A 4 22.96 1.33 14.86
N GLN A 5 22.07 0.74 15.64
CA GLN A 5 21.40 -0.52 15.35
C GLN A 5 20.67 -0.42 13.98
N SER A 6 21.03 -1.29 13.05
CA SER A 6 20.39 -1.38 11.75
C SER A 6 18.88 -1.63 11.91
N ILE A 7 18.10 -1.05 11.03
CA ILE A 7 16.65 -1.23 10.93
C ILE A 7 16.37 -2.23 9.82
N ILE A 8 15.66 -3.31 10.15
CA ILE A 8 15.21 -4.28 9.18
C ILE A 8 13.78 -3.94 8.82
N ALA A 9 13.56 -3.61 7.56
CA ALA A 9 12.24 -3.39 6.99
C ALA A 9 11.85 -4.62 6.16
N LEU A 10 10.72 -5.24 6.50
CA LEU A 10 10.17 -6.40 5.82
C LEU A 10 8.83 -6.02 5.18
N ASN A 11 8.75 -6.11 3.85
CA ASN A 11 7.50 -5.96 3.12
C ASN A 11 6.92 -7.33 2.76
N ILE A 12 5.74 -7.63 3.28
CA ILE A 12 5.01 -8.88 3.06
C ILE A 12 3.89 -8.63 2.05
N GLY A 13 4.27 -8.43 0.79
CA GLY A 13 3.32 -8.25 -0.30
C GLY A 13 2.61 -9.54 -0.71
N SER A 14 1.53 -9.43 -1.48
CA SER A 14 0.74 -10.60 -1.89
C SER A 14 1.44 -11.51 -2.89
N GLN A 15 2.29 -10.97 -3.77
CA GLN A 15 3.08 -11.73 -4.77
C GLN A 15 4.58 -11.46 -4.67
N ARG A 16 5.02 -10.54 -3.81
CA ARG A 16 6.43 -10.23 -3.64
C ARG A 16 6.74 -9.98 -2.18
N ILE A 17 7.77 -10.65 -1.68
CA ILE A 17 8.34 -10.40 -0.37
C ILE A 17 9.66 -9.68 -0.58
N SER A 18 9.89 -8.61 0.16
CA SER A 18 11.17 -7.90 0.10
C SER A 18 11.65 -7.51 1.49
N MET A 19 12.96 -7.44 1.63
CA MET A 19 13.61 -7.09 2.89
C MET A 19 14.72 -6.10 2.64
N GLY A 20 14.73 -5.01 3.40
CA GLY A 20 15.75 -3.98 3.39
C GLY A 20 16.46 -3.89 4.75
N VAL A 21 17.76 -3.62 4.72
CA VAL A 21 18.55 -3.29 5.90
C VAL A 21 18.96 -1.82 5.77
N LEU A 22 18.42 -0.99 6.65
CA LEU A 22 18.68 0.44 6.69
C LEU A 22 19.58 0.78 7.87
N ALA A 23 20.45 1.76 7.69
CA ALA A 23 21.26 2.32 8.76
C ALA A 23 20.94 3.81 8.92
N PRO A 24 20.65 4.29 10.13
CA PRO A 24 20.52 5.71 10.39
C PRO A 24 21.90 6.39 10.27
N THR A 25 21.88 7.59 9.70
CA THR A 25 23.06 8.47 9.57
C THR A 25 22.70 9.88 9.98
N LYS A 26 23.68 10.77 10.08
CA LYS A 26 23.44 12.19 10.34
C LYS A 26 22.60 12.88 9.25
N LYS A 27 22.55 12.31 8.04
CA LYS A 27 21.83 12.86 6.87
C LYS A 27 20.52 12.15 6.57
N GLY A 28 20.10 11.16 7.39
CA GLY A 28 18.91 10.36 7.17
C GLY A 28 19.21 8.86 7.15
N LEU A 29 18.31 8.08 6.56
CA LEU A 29 18.43 6.64 6.43
C LEU A 29 19.18 6.26 5.15
N ILE A 30 20.07 5.27 5.22
CA ILE A 30 20.75 4.71 4.05
C ILE A 30 20.38 3.24 3.93
N LEU A 31 19.94 2.83 2.74
CA LEU A 31 19.71 1.43 2.40
C LEU A 31 21.06 0.73 2.20
N LYS A 32 21.41 -0.19 3.11
CA LYS A 32 22.67 -0.95 3.07
C LYS A 32 22.58 -2.23 2.28
N LYS A 33 21.45 -2.93 2.40
CA LYS A 33 21.19 -4.19 1.69
C LYS A 33 19.72 -4.26 1.32
N TYR A 34 19.44 -4.92 0.20
CA TYR A 34 18.09 -5.19 -0.25
C TYR A 34 18.04 -6.52 -0.97
N ALA A 35 16.99 -7.28 -0.72
CA ALA A 35 16.67 -8.48 -1.47
C ALA A 35 15.16 -8.64 -1.56
N ALA A 36 14.71 -9.29 -2.63
CA ALA A 36 13.30 -9.59 -2.84
C ALA A 36 13.14 -10.93 -3.56
N THR A 37 12.01 -11.56 -3.34
CA THR A 37 11.61 -12.79 -4.03
C THR A 37 10.14 -12.73 -4.38
N SER A 38 9.73 -13.43 -5.43
CA SER A 38 8.33 -13.52 -5.85
C SER A 38 7.66 -14.76 -5.28
N ILE A 39 6.38 -14.66 -5.00
CA ILE A 39 5.49 -15.75 -4.62
C ILE A 39 4.59 -16.03 -5.82
N LEU A 40 4.66 -17.23 -6.34
CA LEU A 40 3.92 -17.64 -7.55
C LEU A 40 2.48 -18.11 -7.25
N ALA A 41 2.13 -18.33 -5.98
CA ALA A 41 0.77 -18.71 -5.60
C ALA A 41 -0.23 -17.61 -5.97
N ASP A 42 -1.40 -18.01 -6.44
CA ASP A 42 -2.52 -17.11 -6.62
C ASP A 42 -2.82 -16.38 -5.30
N PRO A 43 -2.82 -15.03 -5.29
CA PRO A 43 -3.09 -14.24 -4.09
C PRO A 43 -4.46 -14.51 -3.46
N ALA A 44 -5.40 -15.08 -4.19
CA ALA A 44 -6.71 -15.49 -3.67
C ALA A 44 -6.63 -16.75 -2.79
N THR A 45 -5.56 -17.56 -2.90
CA THR A 45 -5.40 -18.84 -2.19
C THR A 45 -4.48 -18.68 -0.97
N GLU A 46 -4.99 -18.12 0.12
CA GLU A 46 -4.21 -17.78 1.33
C GLU A 46 -3.50 -18.99 1.96
N ALA A 47 -4.19 -20.13 2.06
CA ALA A 47 -3.65 -21.35 2.68
C ALA A 47 -2.39 -21.88 1.96
N ALA A 48 -2.36 -21.81 0.63
CA ALA A 48 -1.20 -22.23 -0.16
C ALA A 48 -0.06 -21.19 -0.11
N ARG A 49 -0.38 -19.94 0.21
CA ARG A 49 0.54 -18.82 0.21
C ARG A 49 1.39 -18.75 1.48
N ILE A 50 0.82 -19.01 2.66
CA ILE A 50 1.51 -18.88 3.96
C ILE A 50 2.84 -19.64 4.02
N PRO A 51 2.94 -20.94 3.62
CA PRO A 51 4.21 -21.67 3.60
C PRO A 51 5.26 -21.00 2.71
N GLN A 52 4.87 -20.50 1.55
CA GLN A 52 5.78 -19.81 0.62
C GLN A 52 6.27 -18.47 1.19
N VAL A 53 5.41 -17.73 1.89
CA VAL A 53 5.79 -16.50 2.61
C VAL A 53 6.83 -16.80 3.68
N LYS A 54 6.62 -17.82 4.51
CA LYS A 54 7.56 -18.22 5.57
C LYS A 54 8.91 -18.61 4.97
N LEU A 55 8.92 -19.40 3.90
CA LEU A 55 10.15 -19.82 3.22
C LEU A 55 10.88 -18.60 2.64
N ALA A 56 10.18 -17.73 1.94
CA ALA A 56 10.72 -16.52 1.35
C ALA A 56 11.37 -15.60 2.40
N ILE A 57 10.71 -15.37 3.54
CA ILE A 57 11.27 -14.56 4.64
C ILE A 57 12.54 -15.20 5.20
N LYS A 58 12.55 -16.52 5.43
CA LYS A 58 13.72 -17.25 5.93
C LYS A 58 14.92 -17.12 4.98
N GLU A 59 14.70 -17.32 3.69
CA GLU A 59 15.75 -17.22 2.67
C GLU A 59 16.32 -15.78 2.58
N LEU A 60 15.44 -14.78 2.56
CA LEU A 60 15.85 -13.37 2.55
C LEU A 60 16.64 -13.01 3.81
N ALA A 61 16.17 -13.39 5.00
CA ALA A 61 16.84 -13.10 6.25
C ALA A 61 18.25 -13.74 6.32
N LYS A 62 18.36 -15.01 5.86
CA LYS A 62 19.64 -15.71 5.78
C LYS A 62 20.57 -15.06 4.75
N GLY A 63 20.06 -14.73 3.56
CA GLY A 63 20.84 -14.10 2.49
C GLY A 63 21.39 -12.74 2.89
N LEU A 64 20.60 -11.95 3.62
CA LEU A 64 21.00 -10.63 4.13
C LEU A 64 21.79 -10.71 5.45
N LYS A 65 21.88 -11.88 6.08
CA LYS A 65 22.55 -12.13 7.38
C LYS A 65 21.90 -11.32 8.52
N VAL A 66 20.58 -11.37 8.58
CA VAL A 66 19.75 -10.69 9.60
C VAL A 66 18.82 -11.64 10.36
N ASP A 67 19.05 -12.94 10.26
CA ASP A 67 18.36 -13.96 11.03
C ASP A 67 18.46 -13.67 12.54
N LYS A 68 17.39 -13.95 13.28
CA LYS A 68 17.26 -13.69 14.74
C LYS A 68 17.23 -12.21 15.14
N GLN A 69 17.10 -11.29 14.20
CA GLN A 69 16.93 -9.86 14.50
C GLN A 69 15.45 -9.46 14.50
N LYS A 70 15.15 -8.23 14.95
CA LYS A 70 13.78 -7.69 14.95
C LYS A 70 13.55 -6.87 13.69
N ALA A 71 12.42 -7.17 13.00
CA ALA A 71 11.98 -6.46 11.80
C ALA A 71 10.81 -5.53 12.08
N ALA A 72 10.75 -4.42 11.35
CA ALA A 72 9.57 -3.61 11.18
C ALA A 72 8.85 -4.05 9.90
N TYR A 73 7.52 -4.20 9.95
CA TYR A 73 6.71 -4.57 8.80
C TYR A 73 5.33 -3.95 8.85
N ALA A 74 4.62 -4.00 7.72
CA ALA A 74 3.31 -3.41 7.60
C ALA A 74 2.24 -4.44 7.21
N LEU A 75 1.04 -4.23 7.74
CA LEU A 75 -0.18 -4.94 7.38
C LEU A 75 -0.79 -4.35 6.12
N SER A 76 -1.45 -5.19 5.34
CA SER A 76 -2.26 -4.71 4.22
C SER A 76 -3.30 -3.69 4.70
N GLY A 77 -3.47 -2.59 3.96
CA GLY A 77 -4.48 -1.59 4.29
C GLY A 77 -5.92 -2.12 4.34
N GLN A 78 -6.20 -3.28 3.74
CA GLN A 78 -7.50 -3.95 3.84
C GLN A 78 -7.73 -4.67 5.16
N SER A 79 -6.66 -5.04 5.85
CA SER A 79 -6.74 -5.68 7.17
C SER A 79 -6.82 -4.65 8.30
N VAL A 80 -6.67 -3.38 7.97
CA VAL A 80 -6.63 -2.28 8.93
C VAL A 80 -7.85 -1.38 8.73
N PHE A 81 -8.58 -1.13 9.79
CA PHE A 81 -9.64 -0.14 9.83
C PHE A 81 -9.01 1.22 10.14
N VAL A 82 -9.27 2.20 9.29
CA VAL A 82 -8.83 3.59 9.47
C VAL A 82 -10.05 4.49 9.48
N ARG A 83 -10.19 5.31 10.50
CA ARG A 83 -11.29 6.27 10.63
C ARG A 83 -10.77 7.64 11.04
N PHE A 84 -11.29 8.67 10.41
CA PHE A 84 -11.05 10.06 10.77
C PHE A 84 -12.26 10.54 11.57
N VAL A 85 -12.01 11.08 12.76
CA VAL A 85 -13.05 11.54 13.67
C VAL A 85 -12.74 12.98 14.06
N LYS A 86 -13.76 13.82 14.09
CA LYS A 86 -13.69 15.19 14.52
C LYS A 86 -14.22 15.30 15.95
N LEU A 87 -13.42 15.86 16.83
CA LEU A 87 -13.68 16.01 18.26
C LEU A 87 -13.70 17.50 18.64
N PRO A 88 -14.35 17.85 19.74
CA PRO A 88 -14.15 19.18 20.34
C PRO A 88 -12.65 19.40 20.65
N PRO A 89 -12.16 20.65 20.60
CA PRO A 89 -10.75 20.95 20.86
C PRO A 89 -10.48 21.00 22.39
N ILE A 90 -10.65 19.84 23.03
CA ILE A 90 -10.43 19.66 24.48
C ILE A 90 -9.05 19.03 24.65
N GLU A 91 -8.22 19.59 25.55
CA GLU A 91 -6.90 19.03 25.87
C GLU A 91 -6.97 18.00 27.02
N GLU A 92 -7.88 18.19 27.95
CA GLU A 92 -8.10 17.29 29.09
C GLU A 92 -8.98 16.12 28.66
N ASP A 93 -8.68 14.89 29.15
CA ASP A 93 -9.44 13.65 28.91
C ASP A 93 -9.58 13.21 27.43
N MET A 94 -8.64 13.63 26.57
CA MET A 94 -8.68 13.28 25.15
C MET A 94 -8.69 11.74 24.93
N ASP A 95 -7.96 10.98 25.74
CA ASP A 95 -7.89 9.51 25.62
C ASP A 95 -9.25 8.87 25.88
N ASP A 96 -10.01 9.35 26.85
CA ASP A 96 -11.36 8.84 27.18
C ASP A 96 -12.36 9.21 26.08
N LEU A 97 -12.28 10.43 25.57
CA LEU A 97 -13.12 10.88 24.45
C LEU A 97 -12.84 10.07 23.18
N VAL A 98 -11.57 9.86 22.85
CA VAL A 98 -11.17 9.03 21.70
C VAL A 98 -11.60 7.59 21.89
N ARG A 99 -11.49 7.03 23.10
CA ARG A 99 -11.98 5.67 23.42
C ARG A 99 -13.49 5.56 23.23
N PHE A 100 -14.26 6.55 23.65
CA PHE A 100 -15.70 6.59 23.45
C PHE A 100 -16.05 6.61 21.95
N GLU A 101 -15.38 7.47 21.18
CA GLU A 101 -15.55 7.52 19.72
C GLU A 101 -15.09 6.23 19.03
N ALA A 102 -14.02 5.60 19.51
CA ALA A 102 -13.57 4.32 18.99
C ALA A 102 -14.61 3.22 19.17
N GLN A 103 -15.29 3.18 20.31
CA GLN A 103 -16.39 2.23 20.56
C GLN A 103 -17.56 2.37 19.58
N GLN A 104 -17.82 3.60 19.11
CA GLN A 104 -18.91 3.86 18.17
C GLN A 104 -18.50 3.67 16.69
N ASN A 105 -17.25 3.95 16.38
CA ASN A 105 -16.78 4.00 14.99
C ASN A 105 -16.07 2.73 14.53
N VAL A 106 -15.40 2.00 15.42
CA VAL A 106 -14.75 0.73 15.09
C VAL A 106 -15.81 -0.37 14.98
N PRO A 107 -15.90 -1.10 13.86
CA PRO A 107 -16.98 -2.08 13.61
C PRO A 107 -16.76 -3.42 14.34
N PHE A 108 -15.95 -3.43 15.38
CA PHE A 108 -15.63 -4.59 16.22
C PHE A 108 -15.56 -4.18 17.68
N PRO A 109 -15.84 -5.11 18.64
CA PRO A 109 -15.56 -4.85 20.05
C PRO A 109 -14.11 -4.45 20.28
N LEU A 110 -13.86 -3.43 21.12
CA LEU A 110 -12.51 -2.92 21.34
C LEU A 110 -11.55 -3.92 22.01
N ASP A 111 -12.08 -4.91 22.71
CA ASP A 111 -11.33 -6.02 23.30
C ASP A 111 -10.90 -7.09 22.29
N GLU A 112 -11.50 -7.11 21.09
CA GLU A 112 -11.12 -8.00 19.99
C GLU A 112 -10.13 -7.36 19.01
N VAL A 113 -9.79 -6.08 19.19
CA VAL A 113 -8.89 -5.33 18.30
C VAL A 113 -7.70 -4.78 19.04
N VAL A 114 -6.59 -4.67 18.31
CA VAL A 114 -5.49 -3.77 18.66
C VAL A 114 -5.74 -2.46 17.93
N TRP A 115 -5.78 -1.38 18.65
CA TRP A 115 -6.06 -0.06 18.10
C TRP A 115 -5.16 1.00 18.70
N ASP A 116 -4.96 2.07 17.93
CA ASP A 116 -4.18 3.25 18.30
C ASP A 116 -4.77 4.47 17.63
N TRP A 117 -4.39 5.65 18.07
CA TRP A 117 -4.87 6.90 17.51
C TRP A 117 -3.80 7.98 17.50
N GLN A 118 -3.97 8.96 16.63
CA GLN A 118 -3.08 10.10 16.55
C GLN A 118 -3.86 11.39 16.30
N LYS A 119 -3.47 12.47 16.99
CA LYS A 119 -3.94 13.82 16.68
C LYS A 119 -3.42 14.22 15.31
N LEU A 120 -4.33 14.74 14.49
CA LEU A 120 -4.02 15.48 13.28
C LEU A 120 -4.03 16.99 13.60
N LYS A 121 -3.80 17.83 12.59
CA LYS A 121 -3.83 19.26 12.80
C LYS A 121 -5.24 19.73 13.17
N THR A 122 -5.34 20.64 14.13
CA THR A 122 -6.59 21.34 14.47
C THR A 122 -6.69 22.66 13.69
N ASP A 123 -7.92 23.06 13.37
CA ASP A 123 -8.24 24.41 12.88
C ASP A 123 -8.62 25.39 14.01
N GLY A 124 -8.55 24.92 15.27
CA GLY A 124 -8.93 25.67 16.47
C GLY A 124 -10.41 25.56 16.83
N ILE A 125 -11.24 25.02 15.96
CA ILE A 125 -12.68 24.78 16.18
C ILE A 125 -12.92 23.30 16.46
N GLU A 126 -12.28 22.42 15.69
CA GLU A 126 -12.36 20.96 15.84
C GLU A 126 -10.95 20.37 15.90
N GLN A 127 -10.80 19.31 16.70
CA GLN A 127 -9.60 18.48 16.70
C GLN A 127 -9.89 17.23 15.86
N GLU A 128 -9.20 17.09 14.74
CA GLU A 128 -9.27 15.84 13.97
C GLU A 128 -8.30 14.81 14.54
N VAL A 129 -8.76 13.58 14.65
CA VAL A 129 -7.95 12.42 15.04
C VAL A 129 -8.09 11.31 14.02
N VAL A 130 -7.04 10.54 13.80
CA VAL A 130 -7.11 9.29 13.05
C VAL A 130 -7.11 8.12 14.03
N LEU A 131 -8.09 7.25 13.89
CA LEU A 131 -8.20 5.96 14.59
C LEU A 131 -7.73 4.86 13.65
N VAL A 132 -6.88 3.99 14.13
CA VAL A 132 -6.39 2.83 13.40
C VAL A 132 -6.68 1.59 14.26
N ALA A 133 -7.36 0.60 13.70
CA ALA A 133 -7.69 -0.63 14.41
C ALA A 133 -7.50 -1.85 13.51
N ILE A 134 -7.07 -2.95 14.11
CA ILE A 134 -6.93 -4.25 13.46
C ILE A 134 -7.45 -5.34 14.38
N LYS A 135 -8.06 -6.39 13.82
CA LYS A 135 -8.42 -7.58 14.60
C LYS A 135 -7.17 -8.20 15.22
N ALA A 136 -7.22 -8.47 16.53
CA ALA A 136 -6.10 -9.04 17.27
C ALA A 136 -5.65 -10.39 16.68
N ASP A 137 -6.58 -11.22 16.25
CA ASP A 137 -6.26 -12.51 15.59
C ASP A 137 -5.46 -12.30 14.30
N SER A 138 -5.86 -11.36 13.44
CA SER A 138 -5.14 -11.07 12.19
C SER A 138 -3.71 -10.58 12.44
N LEU A 139 -3.51 -9.79 13.50
CA LEU A 139 -2.18 -9.34 13.91
C LEU A 139 -1.35 -10.51 14.47
N ASN A 140 -1.96 -11.36 15.31
CA ASN A 140 -1.29 -12.52 15.90
C ASN A 140 -0.90 -13.56 14.85
N ASP A 141 -1.75 -13.80 13.85
CA ASP A 141 -1.46 -14.68 12.72
C ASP A 141 -0.23 -14.20 11.95
N LEU A 142 -0.17 -12.90 11.62
CA LEU A 142 0.99 -12.34 10.93
C LEU A 142 2.25 -12.36 11.80
N ASN A 143 2.13 -12.01 13.08
CA ASN A 143 3.24 -12.09 14.03
C ASN A 143 3.78 -13.53 14.11
N SER A 144 2.91 -14.53 14.15
CA SER A 144 3.28 -15.95 14.17
C SER A 144 4.01 -16.35 12.88
N VAL A 145 3.54 -15.89 11.72
CA VAL A 145 4.21 -16.13 10.43
C VAL A 145 5.64 -15.57 10.46
N VAL A 146 5.83 -14.36 10.98
CA VAL A 146 7.16 -13.73 11.09
C VAL A 146 8.03 -14.45 12.13
N ALA A 147 7.49 -14.74 13.31
CA ALA A 147 8.21 -15.41 14.42
C ALA A 147 8.70 -16.81 14.01
N ASP A 148 7.91 -17.58 13.27
CA ASP A 148 8.28 -18.91 12.76
C ASP A 148 9.46 -18.87 11.79
N THR A 149 9.82 -17.69 11.27
CA THR A 149 11.00 -17.53 10.41
C THR A 149 12.28 -17.26 11.22
N GLY A 150 12.17 -17.07 12.52
CA GLY A 150 13.27 -16.72 13.42
C GLY A 150 13.48 -15.20 13.59
N LEU A 151 12.68 -14.37 12.95
CA LEU A 151 12.69 -12.92 13.16
C LEU A 151 11.77 -12.53 14.32
N GLY A 152 12.19 -11.54 15.10
CA GLY A 152 11.32 -10.89 16.07
C GLY A 152 10.58 -9.70 15.47
N THR A 153 9.52 -9.27 16.14
CA THR A 153 8.80 -8.05 15.80
C THR A 153 9.40 -6.84 16.52
N ARG A 154 9.69 -5.79 15.76
CA ARG A 154 10.11 -4.48 16.29
C ARG A 154 8.95 -3.48 16.25
N LEU A 155 8.26 -3.40 15.13
CA LEU A 155 7.15 -2.49 14.87
C LEU A 155 6.23 -3.10 13.83
N VAL A 156 4.94 -2.93 14.03
CA VAL A 156 3.93 -3.22 12.99
C VAL A 156 3.18 -1.93 12.70
N ASP A 157 3.06 -1.60 11.43
CA ASP A 157 2.32 -0.44 10.93
C ASP A 157 1.27 -0.89 9.90
N SER A 158 0.47 0.02 9.38
CA SER A 158 -0.34 -0.23 8.19
C SER A 158 0.41 0.18 6.92
N ALA A 159 0.21 -0.52 5.82
CA ALA A 159 0.88 -0.17 4.56
C ALA A 159 0.58 1.27 4.08
N PRO A 160 -0.67 1.77 4.16
CA PRO A 160 -0.96 3.17 3.82
C PRO A 160 -0.24 4.17 4.72
N THR A 161 -0.21 3.94 6.03
CA THR A 161 0.45 4.84 6.99
C THR A 161 1.96 4.83 6.81
N ALA A 162 2.54 3.65 6.61
CA ALA A 162 3.97 3.50 6.34
C ALA A 162 4.39 4.24 5.05
N LEU A 163 3.58 4.14 3.98
CA LEU A 163 3.84 4.87 2.74
C LEU A 163 3.67 6.40 2.93
N TYR A 164 2.65 6.83 3.66
CA TYR A 164 2.47 8.24 4.01
C TYR A 164 3.65 8.78 4.82
N ASN A 165 4.14 8.03 5.81
CA ASN A 165 5.30 8.41 6.60
C ASN A 165 6.57 8.51 5.74
N SER A 166 6.75 7.58 4.78
CA SER A 166 7.84 7.64 3.80
C SER A 166 7.74 8.88 2.92
N PHE A 167 6.54 9.23 2.46
CA PHE A 167 6.30 10.45 1.70
C PHE A 167 6.67 11.70 2.52
N ARG A 168 6.17 11.83 3.74
CA ARG A 168 6.46 12.97 4.61
C ARG A 168 7.96 13.12 4.91
N TYR A 169 8.67 12.01 5.01
CA TYR A 169 10.11 12.01 5.26
C TYR A 169 10.91 12.48 4.03
N ASN A 170 10.53 12.06 2.83
CA ASN A 170 11.31 12.31 1.62
C ASN A 170 10.89 13.56 0.84
N TYR A 171 9.67 14.06 1.06
CA TYR A 171 9.12 15.27 0.43
C TYR A 171 8.73 16.32 1.49
N PRO A 172 9.69 16.79 2.33
CA PRO A 172 9.39 17.77 3.35
C PRO A 172 9.02 19.11 2.70
N GLY A 173 7.94 19.72 3.19
CA GLY A 173 7.50 21.04 2.71
C GLY A 173 6.64 21.02 1.45
N LEU A 174 6.24 19.87 0.94
CA LEU A 174 5.25 19.77 -0.11
C LEU A 174 3.86 20.01 0.49
N GLU A 175 3.29 21.19 0.20
CA GLU A 175 2.01 21.65 0.77
C GLU A 175 0.80 21.36 -0.15
N GLU A 176 1.06 21.16 -1.45
CA GLU A 176 0.00 20.81 -2.41
C GLU A 176 -0.62 19.45 -2.10
N CYS A 177 -1.90 19.30 -2.42
CA CYS A 177 -2.57 18.02 -2.29
C CYS A 177 -2.00 17.01 -3.30
N VAL A 178 -1.57 15.85 -2.81
CA VAL A 178 -0.99 14.76 -3.61
C VAL A 178 -1.76 13.48 -3.36
N LEU A 179 -2.01 12.71 -4.43
CA LEU A 179 -2.48 11.34 -4.34
C LEU A 179 -1.28 10.39 -4.43
N LEU A 180 -0.92 9.74 -3.32
CA LEU A 180 -0.03 8.58 -3.35
C LEU A 180 -0.86 7.36 -3.74
N LEU A 181 -0.58 6.78 -4.89
CA LEU A 181 -1.28 5.63 -5.43
C LEU A 181 -0.36 4.41 -5.44
N ASP A 182 -0.54 3.53 -4.46
CA ASP A 182 0.21 2.27 -4.36
C ASP A 182 -0.61 1.13 -4.97
N ILE A 183 -0.23 0.66 -6.14
CA ILE A 183 -0.89 -0.44 -6.84
C ILE A 183 -0.13 -1.73 -6.61
N GLY A 184 -0.58 -2.49 -5.61
CA GLY A 184 -0.05 -3.81 -5.29
C GLY A 184 -0.60 -4.92 -6.19
N ALA A 185 -0.36 -6.18 -5.80
CA ALA A 185 -0.90 -7.33 -6.53
C ALA A 185 -2.39 -7.57 -6.23
N LYS A 186 -2.81 -7.54 -4.97
CA LYS A 186 -4.19 -7.82 -4.54
C LYS A 186 -4.98 -6.53 -4.24
N THR A 187 -4.29 -5.49 -3.82
CA THR A 187 -4.89 -4.26 -3.29
C THR A 187 -4.23 -3.03 -3.86
N SER A 188 -4.99 -1.95 -3.96
CA SER A 188 -4.43 -0.62 -4.16
C SER A 188 -4.76 0.28 -2.97
N ASN A 189 -3.79 1.06 -2.53
CA ASN A 189 -3.94 2.05 -1.48
C ASN A 189 -3.97 3.44 -2.11
N LEU A 190 -5.04 4.17 -1.84
CA LEU A 190 -5.24 5.54 -2.25
C LEU A 190 -5.01 6.42 -1.02
N ILE A 191 -3.94 7.21 -1.02
CA ILE A 191 -3.53 8.01 0.12
C ILE A 191 -3.48 9.47 -0.33
N TYR A 192 -4.34 10.29 0.23
CA TYR A 192 -4.37 11.73 0.00
C TYR A 192 -3.57 12.42 1.09
N ALA A 193 -2.54 13.15 0.68
CA ALA A 193 -1.75 14.02 1.52
C ALA A 193 -2.00 15.47 1.08
N ASP A 194 -2.64 16.25 1.93
CA ASP A 194 -3.06 17.64 1.65
C ASP A 194 -2.58 18.55 2.78
N GLY A 195 -1.37 19.05 2.64
CA GLY A 195 -0.67 19.78 3.70
C GLY A 195 -0.57 18.93 4.96
N THR A 196 -1.43 19.20 5.93
CA THR A 196 -1.47 18.44 7.20
C THR A 196 -2.61 17.44 7.26
N LYS A 197 -3.51 17.43 6.27
CA LYS A 197 -4.57 16.43 6.18
C LYS A 197 -4.03 15.14 5.59
N PHE A 198 -4.49 14.05 6.14
CA PHE A 198 -4.20 12.70 5.67
C PHE A 198 -5.52 11.95 5.53
N PHE A 199 -5.73 11.30 4.40
CA PHE A 199 -6.87 10.43 4.19
C PHE A 199 -6.43 9.20 3.41
N THR A 200 -6.95 8.03 3.75
CA THR A 200 -6.60 6.80 3.04
C THR A 200 -7.80 5.92 2.81
N ARG A 201 -7.79 5.22 1.68
CA ARG A 201 -8.72 4.16 1.35
C ARG A 201 -8.01 3.04 0.61
N SER A 202 -8.19 1.82 1.08
CA SER A 202 -7.67 0.62 0.40
C SER A 202 -8.80 -0.06 -0.37
N VAL A 203 -8.52 -0.45 -1.61
CA VAL A 203 -9.48 -1.13 -2.50
C VAL A 203 -8.93 -2.48 -2.94
N SER A 204 -9.81 -3.50 -3.07
CA SER A 204 -9.46 -4.88 -3.50
C SER A 204 -9.27 -4.95 -5.03
N ILE A 205 -8.44 -4.09 -5.58
CA ILE A 205 -8.10 -4.03 -6.98
C ILE A 205 -6.58 -3.87 -7.08
N GLY A 206 -5.93 -4.75 -7.85
CA GLY A 206 -4.48 -4.72 -8.05
C GLY A 206 -4.07 -5.53 -9.28
N GLY A 207 -2.78 -5.81 -9.41
CA GLY A 207 -2.23 -6.53 -10.57
C GLY A 207 -2.82 -7.92 -10.81
N ALA A 208 -3.27 -8.61 -9.75
CA ALA A 208 -3.93 -9.92 -9.87
C ALA A 208 -5.28 -9.85 -10.59
N ASN A 209 -5.99 -8.71 -10.52
CA ASN A 209 -7.21 -8.51 -11.29
C ASN A 209 -6.92 -8.46 -12.80
N ILE A 210 -5.79 -7.85 -13.18
CA ILE A 210 -5.30 -7.85 -14.58
C ILE A 210 -4.97 -9.28 -15.00
N THR A 211 -4.22 -10.00 -14.18
CA THR A 211 -3.86 -11.41 -14.45
C THR A 211 -5.10 -12.28 -14.60
N SER A 212 -6.09 -12.14 -13.73
CA SER A 212 -7.35 -12.89 -13.83
C SER A 212 -8.16 -12.53 -15.07
N ALA A 213 -8.13 -11.26 -15.52
CA ALA A 213 -8.77 -10.86 -16.77
C ALA A 213 -8.09 -11.50 -17.98
N ILE A 214 -6.76 -11.56 -18.01
CA ILE A 214 -5.98 -12.24 -19.06
C ILE A 214 -6.27 -13.74 -19.03
N ALA A 215 -6.23 -14.37 -17.85
CA ALA A 215 -6.51 -15.80 -17.70
C ALA A 215 -7.89 -16.17 -18.24
N LYS A 216 -8.90 -15.34 -17.97
CA LYS A 216 -10.27 -15.54 -18.45
C LYS A 216 -10.39 -15.35 -19.97
N GLU A 217 -9.78 -14.28 -20.49
CA GLU A 217 -9.88 -13.95 -21.93
C GLU A 217 -9.24 -15.03 -22.80
N TYR A 218 -8.07 -15.51 -22.41
CA TYR A 218 -7.32 -16.49 -23.20
C TYR A 218 -7.52 -17.94 -22.74
N ASN A 219 -8.38 -18.18 -21.72
CA ASN A 219 -8.64 -19.50 -21.13
C ASN A 219 -7.36 -20.25 -20.74
N VAL A 220 -6.46 -19.56 -20.05
CA VAL A 220 -5.19 -20.09 -19.53
C VAL A 220 -5.16 -20.04 -18.02
N SER A 221 -4.19 -20.73 -17.40
CA SER A 221 -4.00 -20.69 -15.95
C SER A 221 -3.57 -19.31 -15.46
N PHE A 222 -3.79 -19.02 -14.16
CA PHE A 222 -3.33 -17.78 -13.53
C PHE A 222 -1.81 -17.59 -13.69
N ALA A 223 -1.03 -18.66 -13.56
CA ALA A 223 0.43 -18.59 -13.69
C ALA A 223 0.87 -18.25 -15.12
N GLU A 224 0.24 -18.83 -16.13
CA GLU A 224 0.50 -18.50 -17.53
C GLU A 224 0.11 -17.07 -17.86
N ALA A 225 -1.06 -16.62 -17.37
CA ALA A 225 -1.51 -15.24 -17.53
C ALA A 225 -0.57 -14.24 -16.83
N GLU A 226 -0.08 -14.58 -15.63
CA GLU A 226 0.90 -13.74 -14.90
C GLU A 226 2.21 -13.63 -15.68
N ASN A 227 2.71 -14.74 -16.21
CA ASN A 227 3.91 -14.72 -17.05
C ASN A 227 3.70 -13.87 -18.32
N SER A 228 2.57 -14.01 -19.00
CA SER A 228 2.23 -13.18 -20.15
C SER A 228 2.15 -11.70 -19.81
N LYS A 229 1.53 -11.35 -18.67
CA LYS A 229 1.48 -9.97 -18.17
C LYS A 229 2.89 -9.41 -17.89
N LEU A 230 3.77 -10.21 -17.28
CA LEU A 230 5.13 -9.76 -16.92
C LEU A 230 6.06 -9.66 -18.12
N SER A 231 5.90 -10.51 -19.13
CA SER A 231 6.78 -10.54 -20.31
C SER A 231 6.35 -9.59 -21.43
N SER A 232 5.05 -9.47 -21.66
CA SER A 232 4.49 -8.77 -22.83
C SER A 232 3.33 -7.85 -22.50
N GLY A 233 2.92 -7.78 -21.22
CA GLY A 233 1.81 -6.94 -20.78
C GLY A 233 2.16 -5.45 -20.86
N LEU A 234 1.25 -4.67 -21.40
CA LEU A 234 1.29 -3.21 -21.43
C LEU A 234 -0.13 -2.66 -21.39
N VAL A 235 -0.27 -1.38 -21.11
CA VAL A 235 -1.56 -0.68 -21.23
C VAL A 235 -1.66 -0.04 -22.62
N THR A 236 -2.62 -0.47 -23.45
CA THR A 236 -2.84 0.19 -24.74
C THR A 236 -3.34 1.62 -24.51
N LEU A 237 -2.65 2.57 -25.10
CA LEU A 237 -3.11 3.96 -25.13
C LEU A 237 -4.04 4.16 -26.33
N GLY A 238 -4.85 5.22 -26.32
CA GLY A 238 -5.73 5.56 -27.43
C GLY A 238 -4.97 6.08 -28.65
N GLY A 239 -5.66 6.16 -29.81
CA GLY A 239 -5.10 6.73 -31.03
C GLY A 239 -4.03 5.88 -31.70
N SER A 240 -3.10 6.54 -32.39
CA SER A 240 -2.04 5.89 -33.19
C SER A 240 -1.06 5.00 -32.43
N HIS A 241 -1.10 4.98 -31.12
CA HIS A 241 -0.26 4.08 -30.32
C HIS A 241 -0.66 2.61 -30.53
N ALA A 242 -1.97 2.33 -30.60
CA ALA A 242 -2.45 0.96 -30.84
C ALA A 242 -2.04 0.45 -32.23
N ASP A 243 -2.00 1.35 -33.23
CA ASP A 243 -1.63 1.02 -34.62
C ASP A 243 -0.14 0.65 -34.80
N GLN A 244 0.70 0.94 -33.82
CA GLN A 244 2.14 0.61 -33.82
C GLN A 244 2.45 -0.74 -33.19
N LEU A 245 1.48 -1.40 -32.57
CA LEU A 245 1.62 -2.69 -31.92
C LEU A 245 1.22 -3.82 -32.90
N ASP A 246 1.82 -4.98 -32.76
CA ASP A 246 1.28 -6.18 -33.41
C ASP A 246 -0.09 -6.56 -32.81
N ASP A 247 -0.89 -7.28 -33.59
CA ASP A 247 -2.28 -7.62 -33.21
C ASP A 247 -2.38 -8.33 -31.87
N ALA A 248 -1.45 -9.24 -31.55
CA ALA A 248 -1.47 -10.00 -30.31
C ALA A 248 -1.16 -9.11 -29.10
N THR A 249 -0.16 -8.25 -29.23
CA THR A 249 0.21 -7.27 -28.18
C THR A 249 -0.89 -6.23 -27.98
N ALA A 250 -1.51 -5.73 -29.05
CA ALA A 250 -2.63 -4.80 -28.99
C ALA A 250 -3.85 -5.42 -28.28
N ALA A 251 -4.17 -6.69 -28.60
CA ALA A 251 -5.25 -7.42 -27.96
C ALA A 251 -5.00 -7.60 -26.46
N LEU A 252 -3.82 -8.06 -26.08
CA LEU A 252 -3.41 -8.21 -24.67
C LEU A 252 -3.50 -6.87 -23.94
N GLY A 253 -2.95 -5.82 -24.52
CA GLY A 253 -2.97 -4.47 -23.94
C GLY A 253 -4.38 -3.91 -23.76
N THR A 254 -5.32 -4.28 -24.63
CA THR A 254 -6.73 -3.93 -24.49
C THR A 254 -7.37 -4.63 -23.30
N VAL A 255 -7.09 -5.91 -23.08
CA VAL A 255 -7.54 -6.64 -21.89
C VAL A 255 -7.02 -5.98 -20.62
N VAL A 256 -5.73 -5.63 -20.59
CA VAL A 256 -5.09 -4.93 -19.47
C VAL A 256 -5.76 -3.58 -19.21
N ARG A 257 -5.98 -2.76 -20.24
CA ARG A 257 -6.66 -1.47 -20.15
C ARG A 257 -8.05 -1.58 -19.56
N ASN A 258 -8.83 -2.55 -20.04
CA ASN A 258 -10.20 -2.78 -19.56
C ASN A 258 -10.21 -3.23 -18.08
N ALA A 259 -9.27 -4.06 -17.67
CA ALA A 259 -9.15 -4.49 -16.28
C ALA A 259 -8.84 -3.30 -15.33
N LEU A 260 -8.14 -2.27 -15.80
CA LEU A 260 -7.81 -1.07 -15.02
C LEU A 260 -8.98 -0.07 -14.90
N ALA A 261 -10.01 -0.17 -15.74
CA ALA A 261 -11.12 0.77 -15.72
C ALA A 261 -11.84 0.82 -14.36
N ARG A 262 -11.93 -0.31 -13.67
CA ARG A 262 -12.51 -0.38 -12.32
C ARG A 262 -11.65 0.36 -11.29
N LEU A 263 -10.32 0.31 -11.41
CA LEU A 263 -9.43 1.04 -10.52
C LEU A 263 -9.57 2.56 -10.71
N THR A 264 -9.61 3.02 -11.96
CA THR A 264 -9.79 4.47 -12.24
C THR A 264 -11.12 4.99 -11.73
N ALA A 265 -12.20 4.21 -11.84
CA ALA A 265 -13.50 4.56 -11.28
C ALA A 265 -13.46 4.69 -9.74
N GLU A 266 -12.76 3.77 -9.05
CA GLU A 266 -12.58 3.84 -7.59
C GLU A 266 -11.71 5.03 -7.18
N ILE A 267 -10.69 5.39 -7.96
CA ILE A 267 -9.89 6.61 -7.71
C ILE A 267 -10.78 7.85 -7.80
N GLN A 268 -11.58 8.00 -8.85
CA GLN A 268 -12.47 9.14 -9.02
C GLN A 268 -13.51 9.22 -7.91
N ARG A 269 -14.11 8.08 -7.53
CA ARG A 269 -15.06 8.00 -6.43
C ARG A 269 -14.43 8.41 -5.10
N THR A 270 -13.20 7.95 -4.84
CA THR A 270 -12.47 8.27 -3.60
C THR A 270 -12.06 9.74 -3.56
N ASN A 271 -11.65 10.32 -4.70
CA ASN A 271 -11.38 11.74 -4.80
C ASN A 271 -12.62 12.59 -4.47
N THR A 272 -13.77 12.22 -4.98
CA THR A 272 -15.05 12.89 -4.65
C THR A 272 -15.35 12.77 -3.15
N LEU A 273 -15.19 11.58 -2.57
CA LEU A 273 -15.39 11.33 -1.14
C LEU A 273 -14.46 12.20 -0.27
N PHE A 274 -13.17 12.22 -0.59
CA PHE A 274 -12.17 13.01 0.13
C PHE A 274 -12.53 14.50 0.12
N ARG A 275 -12.90 15.04 -1.04
CA ARG A 275 -13.28 16.45 -1.18
C ARG A 275 -14.58 16.80 -0.46
N SER A 276 -15.62 15.98 -0.60
CA SER A 276 -16.95 16.29 -0.08
C SER A 276 -17.13 16.01 1.40
N GLN A 277 -16.48 14.96 1.93
CA GLN A 277 -16.67 14.53 3.32
C GLN A 277 -15.54 14.94 4.25
N GLN A 278 -14.31 15.04 3.73
CA GLN A 278 -13.14 15.40 4.53
C GLN A 278 -12.68 16.85 4.31
N GLY A 279 -13.33 17.58 3.42
CA GLY A 279 -12.96 18.97 3.10
C GLY A 279 -11.54 19.09 2.54
N GLY A 280 -11.04 18.04 1.84
CA GLY A 280 -9.74 18.05 1.22
C GLY A 280 -9.73 18.77 -0.12
N ASN A 281 -8.57 19.21 -0.56
CA ASN A 281 -8.36 19.79 -1.88
C ASN A 281 -8.28 18.72 -2.96
N ALA A 282 -8.50 19.11 -4.23
CA ALA A 282 -8.24 18.23 -5.35
C ALA A 282 -6.74 17.95 -5.45
N PRO A 283 -6.31 16.70 -5.68
CA PRO A 283 -4.90 16.41 -5.87
C PRO A 283 -4.37 17.12 -7.12
N GLN A 284 -3.15 17.65 -7.02
CA GLN A 284 -2.46 18.33 -8.11
C GLN A 284 -1.62 17.36 -8.94
N LYS A 285 -1.22 16.24 -8.35
CA LYS A 285 -0.47 15.17 -9.01
C LYS A 285 -0.68 13.82 -8.32
N VAL A 286 -0.28 12.77 -9.01
CA VAL A 286 -0.22 11.39 -8.50
C VAL A 286 1.22 10.97 -8.36
N LEU A 287 1.58 10.42 -7.19
CA LEU A 287 2.84 9.70 -6.99
C LEU A 287 2.54 8.20 -6.97
N LEU A 288 3.02 7.51 -8.00
CA LEU A 288 2.71 6.12 -8.28
C LEU A 288 3.74 5.20 -7.62
N ALA A 289 3.27 4.23 -6.86
CA ALA A 289 4.05 3.20 -6.16
C ALA A 289 3.44 1.81 -6.37
N GLY A 290 4.11 0.79 -5.84
CA GLY A 290 3.67 -0.60 -5.89
C GLY A 290 4.22 -1.38 -7.08
N GLY A 291 4.11 -2.72 -7.00
CA GLY A 291 4.67 -3.60 -8.03
C GLY A 291 4.02 -3.46 -9.41
N THR A 292 2.72 -3.18 -9.43
CA THR A 292 1.95 -2.97 -10.68
C THR A 292 2.29 -1.64 -11.36
N ALA A 293 2.90 -0.68 -10.64
CA ALA A 293 3.37 0.58 -11.19
C ALA A 293 4.41 0.41 -12.32
N ASN A 294 5.08 -0.75 -12.37
CA ASN A 294 6.06 -1.09 -13.41
C ASN A 294 5.42 -1.54 -14.73
N LEU A 295 4.09 -1.64 -14.81
CA LEU A 295 3.40 -2.02 -16.04
C LEU A 295 3.61 -0.93 -17.10
N PRO A 296 4.15 -1.26 -18.29
CA PRO A 296 4.39 -0.29 -19.35
C PRO A 296 3.13 0.51 -19.72
N TYR A 297 3.30 1.80 -19.91
CA TYR A 297 2.26 2.79 -20.23
C TYR A 297 1.14 2.96 -19.19
N LEU A 298 1.29 2.38 -17.98
CA LEU A 298 0.32 2.59 -16.90
C LEU A 298 0.29 4.06 -16.46
N ARG A 299 1.45 4.71 -16.42
CA ARG A 299 1.57 6.12 -16.04
C ARG A 299 0.78 7.00 -17.00
N GLU A 300 1.04 6.87 -18.30
CA GLU A 300 0.37 7.64 -19.36
C GLU A 300 -1.14 7.38 -19.40
N PHE A 301 -1.55 6.14 -19.16
CA PHE A 301 -2.96 5.78 -19.02
C PHE A 301 -3.63 6.48 -17.82
N LEU A 302 -2.95 6.53 -16.69
CA LEU A 302 -3.47 7.22 -15.50
C LEU A 302 -3.50 8.73 -15.71
N GLU A 303 -2.50 9.32 -16.37
CA GLU A 303 -2.51 10.73 -16.78
C GLU A 303 -3.71 11.06 -17.67
N GLU A 304 -3.98 10.21 -18.67
CA GLU A 304 -5.17 10.34 -19.55
C GLU A 304 -6.48 10.27 -18.75
N LYS A 305 -6.60 9.29 -17.83
CA LYS A 305 -7.86 9.02 -17.11
C LYS A 305 -8.14 9.98 -15.97
N LEU A 306 -7.11 10.47 -15.32
CA LEU A 306 -7.24 11.34 -14.14
C LEU A 306 -7.08 12.81 -14.48
N ASN A 307 -6.53 13.12 -15.66
CA ASN A 307 -6.15 14.46 -16.08
C ASN A 307 -5.24 15.16 -15.06
N LEU A 308 -4.26 14.42 -14.56
CA LEU A 308 -3.28 14.83 -13.56
C LEU A 308 -1.89 14.33 -13.97
N PRO A 309 -0.83 15.09 -13.68
CA PRO A 309 0.53 14.57 -13.80
C PRO A 309 0.72 13.33 -12.92
N VAL A 310 1.36 12.30 -13.47
CA VAL A 310 1.68 11.06 -12.75
C VAL A 310 3.19 10.88 -12.72
N GLU A 311 3.77 10.83 -11.54
CA GLU A 311 5.21 10.64 -11.32
C GLU A 311 5.43 9.34 -10.54
N THR A 312 6.60 8.71 -10.72
CA THR A 312 6.97 7.57 -9.87
C THR A 312 7.36 8.08 -8.48
N PHE A 313 6.78 7.50 -7.43
CA PHE A 313 7.22 7.76 -6.07
C PHE A 313 8.64 7.21 -5.88
N ASN A 314 9.57 8.08 -5.56
CA ASN A 314 10.98 7.75 -5.33
C ASN A 314 11.40 8.25 -3.94
N PRO A 315 11.32 7.37 -2.90
CA PRO A 315 11.68 7.70 -1.54
C PRO A 315 13.19 7.82 -1.31
#